data_6ddb64eea97cfbc16b33b8172a04e146
#
_entry.id   6ddb64eea97cfbc16b33b8172a04e146
#
_cell.length_a   1.000
_cell.length_b   1.000
_cell.length_c   1.000
_cell.angle_alpha   90.00
_cell.angle_beta   90.00
_cell.angle_gamma   90.00
#
_symmetry.space_group_name_H-M   'P 1'
#
loop_
_entity.id
_entity.type
_entity.pdbx_description
1 polymer ?
#
loop_
_entity_poly.entity_id
_entity_poly.type
_entity_poly.pdbx_seq_one_letter_code
_entity_poly.pdbx_strand_id
1 'polypeptide(L)'
;MAEDKQTPEEEVVEETVETPDVDTDATADVDPIVALETKIAEAEEKIAEAEDKYLRAHAEMQNMQTRYAKEQATAVKYASQNLAKSVLPALDNLERALQVEADDAAAQQIKTGVEMVYKTLVSALEDNDIKAVGAEGEPFDPNFHQAIQSVPADDDHPADTIAQVLQKGYVLADRV
;
A
#
# COMPACT_ATOMS: atom_id res chain seq x y z
N MET A 1 26.98 37.47 20.16
CA MET A 1 27.79 36.29 19.79
C MET A 1 27.53 36.03 18.33
N ALA A 2 28.51 36.36 17.51
CA ALA A 2 28.43 36.34 16.07
C ALA A 2 28.70 34.92 15.56
N GLU A 3 27.80 34.35 14.75
CA GLU A 3 28.02 33.12 14.01
C GLU A 3 28.59 33.48 12.63
N ASP A 4 29.77 32.99 12.46
CA ASP A 4 30.66 33.15 11.31
C ASP A 4 30.12 32.31 10.12
N LYS A 5 29.68 33.00 9.05
CA LYS A 5 29.33 32.38 7.77
C LYS A 5 30.59 32.29 6.92
N GLN A 6 31.24 31.16 6.91
CA GLN A 6 32.25 30.83 5.92
C GLN A 6 31.59 30.51 4.57
N THR A 7 31.82 31.39 3.62
CA THR A 7 31.61 31.19 2.19
C THR A 7 32.80 30.40 1.63
N PRO A 8 32.61 29.34 0.84
CA PRO A 8 33.74 28.71 0.16
C PRO A 8 34.23 29.60 -0.99
N GLU A 9 35.53 29.89 -0.97
CA GLU A 9 36.27 30.56 -2.03
C GLU A 9 36.26 29.70 -3.30
N GLU A 10 35.85 30.32 -4.42
CA GLU A 10 35.99 29.76 -5.76
C GLU A 10 37.49 29.80 -6.13
N GLU A 11 38.10 28.64 -6.21
CA GLU A 11 39.44 28.43 -6.72
C GLU A 11 39.42 28.58 -8.25
N VAL A 12 39.84 29.76 -8.73
CA VAL A 12 40.05 30.00 -10.16
C VAL A 12 41.31 29.29 -10.60
N VAL A 13 41.13 28.14 -11.25
CA VAL A 13 42.23 27.42 -11.91
C VAL A 13 42.56 28.16 -13.21
N GLU A 14 43.67 28.89 -13.24
CA GLU A 14 44.28 29.43 -14.47
C GLU A 14 44.77 28.25 -15.33
N GLU A 15 43.99 27.90 -16.34
CA GLU A 15 44.38 26.93 -17.35
C GLU A 15 45.33 27.62 -18.36
N THR A 16 46.62 27.34 -18.23
CA THR A 16 47.64 27.75 -19.19
C THR A 16 47.38 27.05 -20.52
N VAL A 17 46.97 27.85 -21.51
CA VAL A 17 46.80 27.38 -22.89
C VAL A 17 48.18 27.15 -23.49
N GLU A 18 48.67 25.91 -23.48
CA GLU A 18 49.75 25.48 -24.37
C GLU A 18 49.22 25.43 -25.80
N THR A 19 49.76 26.28 -26.67
CA THR A 19 49.54 26.20 -28.10
C THR A 19 50.29 24.97 -28.66
N PRO A 20 49.58 23.98 -29.22
CA PRO A 20 50.32 22.91 -29.91
C PRO A 20 50.90 23.41 -31.22
N ASP A 21 52.16 23.04 -31.43
CA ASP A 21 52.92 23.19 -32.66
C ASP A 21 52.09 22.64 -33.85
N VAL A 22 51.93 23.47 -34.87
CA VAL A 22 51.22 23.10 -36.10
C VAL A 22 52.14 22.24 -36.94
N ASP A 23 52.06 20.95 -36.78
CA ASP A 23 52.62 20.00 -37.74
C ASP A 23 51.66 19.94 -38.96
N THR A 24 52.09 20.60 -40.02
CA THR A 24 51.44 20.57 -41.34
C THR A 24 51.66 19.21 -42.00
N ASP A 25 50.80 18.25 -41.71
CA ASP A 25 50.65 17.04 -42.53
C ASP A 25 49.29 17.05 -43.22
N ALA A 26 49.34 16.71 -44.50
CA ALA A 26 48.31 16.82 -45.52
C ALA A 26 47.07 16.00 -45.18
N THR A 27 46.00 16.65 -44.66
CA THR A 27 44.66 16.07 -44.69
C THR A 27 43.73 17.00 -45.45
N ALA A 28 42.97 16.40 -46.38
CA ALA A 28 42.05 17.02 -47.32
C ALA A 28 41.34 18.26 -46.75
N ASP A 29 41.35 19.31 -47.57
CA ASP A 29 40.69 20.61 -47.38
C ASP A 29 39.15 20.41 -47.27
N VAL A 30 38.68 19.95 -46.12
CA VAL A 30 37.23 19.88 -45.82
C VAL A 30 36.80 21.29 -45.58
N ASP A 31 35.96 21.84 -46.43
CA ASP A 31 35.36 23.14 -46.31
C ASP A 31 34.89 23.32 -44.88
N PRO A 32 35.38 24.35 -44.13
CA PRO A 32 35.01 24.56 -42.73
C PRO A 32 33.47 24.66 -42.50
N ILE A 33 32.73 25.02 -43.56
CA ILE A 33 31.28 25.06 -43.55
C ILE A 33 30.70 23.62 -43.45
N VAL A 34 31.22 22.69 -44.22
CA VAL A 34 30.79 21.30 -44.19
C VAL A 34 31.08 20.64 -42.81
N ALA A 35 32.24 20.98 -42.23
CA ALA A 35 32.59 20.49 -40.90
C ALA A 35 31.66 21.06 -39.80
N LEU A 36 31.19 22.26 -39.93
CA LEU A 36 30.22 22.88 -39.03
C LEU A 36 28.82 22.29 -39.22
N GLU A 37 28.38 22.07 -40.46
CA GLU A 37 27.11 21.43 -40.78
C GLU A 37 27.03 20.03 -40.21
N THR A 38 28.12 19.26 -40.31
CA THR A 38 28.19 17.90 -39.71
C THR A 38 28.06 17.96 -38.18
N LYS A 39 28.72 18.90 -37.51
CA LYS A 39 28.61 19.06 -36.06
C LYS A 39 27.22 19.52 -35.64
N ILE A 40 26.55 20.36 -36.43
CA ILE A 40 25.16 20.75 -36.18
C ILE A 40 24.26 19.54 -36.28
N ALA A 41 24.37 18.74 -37.35
CA ALA A 41 23.56 17.51 -37.50
C ALA A 41 23.78 16.51 -36.37
N GLU A 42 25.03 16.28 -35.94
CA GLU A 42 25.34 15.44 -34.76
C GLU A 42 24.77 15.99 -33.45
N ALA A 43 24.76 17.30 -33.30
CA ALA A 43 24.18 17.93 -32.10
C ALA A 43 22.65 17.82 -32.10
N GLU A 44 22.03 18.03 -33.24
CA GLU A 44 20.56 17.85 -33.42
C GLU A 44 20.13 16.40 -33.13
N GLU A 45 20.88 15.39 -33.63
CA GLU A 45 20.64 13.99 -33.32
C GLU A 45 20.74 13.69 -31.82
N LYS A 46 21.79 14.20 -31.15
CA LYS A 46 21.94 14.06 -29.69
C LYS A 46 20.84 14.74 -28.92
N ILE A 47 20.35 15.88 -29.37
CA ILE A 47 19.21 16.58 -28.76
C ILE A 47 17.96 15.71 -28.90
N ALA A 48 17.67 15.21 -30.10
CA ALA A 48 16.51 14.34 -30.34
C ALA A 48 16.55 13.05 -29.50
N GLU A 49 17.73 12.43 -29.39
CA GLU A 49 17.90 11.27 -28.50
C GLU A 49 17.70 11.62 -27.02
N ALA A 50 18.19 12.77 -26.58
CA ALA A 50 18.05 13.20 -25.20
C ALA A 50 16.58 13.54 -24.86
N GLU A 51 15.88 14.18 -25.79
CA GLU A 51 14.46 14.46 -25.67
C GLU A 51 13.61 13.18 -25.59
N ASP A 52 13.89 12.19 -26.44
CA ASP A 52 13.20 10.89 -26.40
C ASP A 52 13.45 10.17 -25.06
N LYS A 53 14.70 10.13 -24.59
CA LYS A 53 15.06 9.58 -23.27
C LYS A 53 14.36 10.33 -22.13
N TYR A 54 14.30 11.66 -22.20
CA TYR A 54 13.60 12.48 -21.22
C TYR A 54 12.09 12.18 -21.18
N LEU A 55 11.45 12.12 -22.36
CA LEU A 55 10.03 11.85 -22.46
C LEU A 55 9.68 10.44 -21.91
N ARG A 56 10.51 9.44 -22.23
CA ARG A 56 10.35 8.08 -21.68
C ARG A 56 10.51 8.07 -20.15
N ALA A 57 11.57 8.68 -19.64
CA ALA A 57 11.81 8.76 -18.20
C ALA A 57 10.67 9.50 -17.47
N HIS A 58 10.14 10.56 -18.08
CA HIS A 58 9.01 11.30 -17.53
C HIS A 58 7.73 10.45 -17.50
N ALA A 59 7.45 9.71 -18.58
CA ALA A 59 6.31 8.79 -18.63
C ALA A 59 6.44 7.66 -17.60
N GLU A 60 7.65 7.07 -17.46
CA GLU A 60 7.93 6.05 -16.44
C GLU A 60 7.73 6.60 -15.03
N MET A 61 8.18 7.83 -14.77
CA MET A 61 8.01 8.48 -13.48
C MET A 61 6.52 8.70 -13.15
N GLN A 62 5.69 9.15 -14.10
CA GLN A 62 4.25 9.29 -13.91
C GLN A 62 3.57 7.94 -13.63
N ASN A 63 3.93 6.89 -14.38
CA ASN A 63 3.42 5.55 -14.17
C ASN A 63 3.82 5.02 -12.78
N MET A 64 5.06 5.28 -12.37
CA MET A 64 5.56 4.89 -11.06
C MET A 64 4.83 5.61 -9.93
N GLN A 65 4.62 6.93 -10.05
CA GLN A 65 3.85 7.71 -9.08
C GLN A 65 2.42 7.17 -8.93
N THR A 66 1.75 6.88 -10.05
CA THR A 66 0.39 6.31 -10.04
C THR A 66 0.35 4.94 -9.37
N ARG A 67 1.35 4.10 -9.66
CA ARG A 67 1.48 2.78 -9.03
C ARG A 67 1.72 2.90 -7.52
N TYR A 68 2.67 3.73 -7.11
CA TYR A 68 2.95 3.93 -5.68
C TYR A 68 1.75 4.50 -4.92
N ALA A 69 1.00 5.42 -5.52
CA ALA A 69 -0.22 5.93 -4.90
C ALA A 69 -1.26 4.82 -4.65
N LYS A 70 -1.43 3.90 -5.61
CA LYS A 70 -2.31 2.74 -5.45
C LYS A 70 -1.80 1.74 -4.41
N GLU A 71 -0.51 1.46 -4.43
CA GLU A 71 0.13 0.55 -3.46
C GLU A 71 0.01 1.11 -2.04
N GLN A 72 0.26 2.41 -1.87
CA GLN A 72 0.13 3.09 -0.58
C GLN A 72 -1.33 3.07 -0.08
N ALA A 73 -2.30 3.39 -0.94
CA ALA A 73 -3.71 3.33 -0.57
C ALA A 73 -4.12 1.90 -0.16
N THR A 74 -3.65 0.89 -0.88
CA THR A 74 -3.87 -0.52 -0.55
C THR A 74 -3.20 -0.90 0.78
N ALA A 75 -1.96 -0.48 0.99
CA ALA A 75 -1.23 -0.76 2.24
C ALA A 75 -1.93 -0.15 3.45
N VAL A 76 -2.42 1.08 3.35
CA VAL A 76 -3.19 1.74 4.41
C VAL A 76 -4.52 1.02 4.64
N LYS A 77 -5.24 0.70 3.57
CA LYS A 77 -6.55 0.01 3.63
C LYS A 77 -6.50 -1.32 4.39
N TYR A 78 -5.40 -2.07 4.26
CA TYR A 78 -5.24 -3.39 4.89
C TYR A 78 -4.20 -3.42 6.02
N ALA A 79 -3.78 -2.25 6.52
CA ALA A 79 -2.75 -2.15 7.55
C ALA A 79 -3.10 -2.95 8.84
N SER A 80 -4.37 -2.93 9.23
CA SER A 80 -4.88 -3.61 10.43
C SER A 80 -5.10 -5.12 10.25
N GLN A 81 -5.00 -5.67 9.03
CA GLN A 81 -5.36 -7.06 8.75
C GLN A 81 -4.59 -8.08 9.60
N ASN A 82 -3.28 -7.91 9.74
CA ASN A 82 -2.45 -8.85 10.51
C ASN A 82 -2.75 -8.77 12.01
N LEU A 83 -2.97 -7.58 12.54
CA LEU A 83 -3.36 -7.38 13.93
C LEU A 83 -4.73 -7.99 14.18
N ALA A 84 -5.70 -7.72 13.30
CA ALA A 84 -7.05 -8.30 13.40
C ALA A 84 -6.99 -9.82 13.47
N LYS A 85 -6.31 -10.49 12.53
CA LYS A 85 -6.14 -11.95 12.52
C LYS A 85 -5.55 -12.50 13.81
N SER A 86 -4.70 -11.74 14.48
CA SER A 86 -4.10 -12.14 15.76
C SER A 86 -5.02 -11.92 16.96
N VAL A 87 -5.94 -10.93 16.87
CA VAL A 87 -6.85 -10.57 17.96
C VAL A 87 -8.17 -11.36 17.91
N LEU A 88 -8.65 -11.72 16.72
CA LEU A 88 -9.92 -12.44 16.54
C LEU A 88 -10.05 -13.72 17.39
N PRO A 89 -9.02 -14.58 17.52
CA PRO A 89 -9.13 -15.76 18.40
C PRO A 89 -9.34 -15.41 19.88
N ALA A 90 -8.85 -14.24 20.33
CA ALA A 90 -9.09 -13.78 21.69
C ALA A 90 -10.57 -13.34 21.85
N LEU A 91 -11.12 -12.69 20.83
CA LEU A 91 -12.53 -12.30 20.80
C LEU A 91 -13.45 -13.52 20.83
N ASP A 92 -13.15 -14.56 20.04
CA ASP A 92 -13.90 -15.84 20.04
C ASP A 92 -13.86 -16.51 21.44
N ASN A 93 -12.71 -16.45 22.12
CA ASN A 93 -12.59 -16.99 23.48
C ASN A 93 -13.41 -16.18 24.50
N LEU A 94 -13.45 -14.86 24.36
CA LEU A 94 -14.30 -14.01 25.22
C LEU A 94 -15.78 -14.31 24.98
N GLU A 95 -16.19 -14.46 23.73
CA GLU A 95 -17.57 -14.83 23.40
C GLU A 95 -17.96 -16.17 23.99
N ARG A 96 -17.07 -17.18 23.89
CA ARG A 96 -17.28 -18.49 24.50
C ARG A 96 -17.37 -18.40 26.03
N ALA A 97 -16.55 -17.54 26.66
CA ALA A 97 -16.63 -17.33 28.10
C ALA A 97 -17.94 -16.68 28.53
N LEU A 98 -18.54 -15.83 27.69
CA LEU A 98 -19.83 -15.19 27.94
C LEU A 98 -21.03 -16.18 27.84
N GLN A 99 -20.86 -17.32 27.12
CA GLN A 99 -21.89 -18.35 27.03
C GLN A 99 -22.00 -19.22 28.29
N VAL A 100 -20.97 -19.18 29.15
CA VAL A 100 -21.00 -19.95 30.42
C VAL A 100 -22.03 -19.34 31.37
N GLU A 101 -22.85 -20.18 31.95
CA GLU A 101 -23.82 -19.75 33.00
C GLU A 101 -23.07 -19.28 34.24
N ALA A 102 -23.59 -18.21 34.85
CA ALA A 102 -23.02 -17.63 36.06
C ALA A 102 -24.06 -17.80 37.20
N ASP A 103 -23.77 -18.72 38.12
CA ASP A 103 -24.73 -19.15 39.16
C ASP A 103 -24.66 -18.28 40.43
N ASP A 104 -23.57 -17.50 40.59
CA ASP A 104 -23.41 -16.67 41.77
C ASP A 104 -23.16 -15.18 41.43
N ALA A 105 -23.31 -14.30 42.41
CA ALA A 105 -23.15 -12.87 42.20
C ALA A 105 -21.72 -12.45 41.81
N ALA A 106 -20.70 -13.18 42.27
CA ALA A 106 -19.31 -12.90 41.90
C ALA A 106 -19.03 -13.27 40.46
N ALA A 107 -19.52 -14.46 40.02
CA ALA A 107 -19.44 -14.87 38.63
C ALA A 107 -20.17 -13.90 37.69
N GLN A 108 -21.35 -13.42 38.09
CA GLN A 108 -22.08 -12.41 37.32
C GLN A 108 -21.32 -11.08 37.18
N GLN A 109 -20.65 -10.62 38.24
CA GLN A 109 -19.81 -9.44 38.16
C GLN A 109 -18.63 -9.61 37.19
N ILE A 110 -17.97 -10.77 37.22
CA ILE A 110 -16.90 -11.10 36.29
C ILE A 110 -17.44 -11.14 34.87
N LYS A 111 -18.59 -11.82 34.64
CA LYS A 111 -19.24 -11.89 33.32
C LYS A 111 -19.54 -10.49 32.77
N THR A 112 -20.08 -9.59 33.60
CA THR A 112 -20.32 -8.21 33.21
C THR A 112 -19.02 -7.49 32.80
N GLY A 113 -17.94 -7.69 33.54
CA GLY A 113 -16.61 -7.15 33.19
C GLY A 113 -16.09 -7.67 31.84
N VAL A 114 -16.23 -8.97 31.61
CA VAL A 114 -15.85 -9.62 30.33
C VAL A 114 -16.70 -9.08 29.18
N GLU A 115 -18.01 -8.90 29.39
CA GLU A 115 -18.91 -8.33 28.38
C GLU A 115 -18.52 -6.89 28.00
N MET A 116 -18.10 -6.06 28.97
CA MET A 116 -17.62 -4.71 28.70
C MET A 116 -16.32 -4.74 27.86
N VAL A 117 -15.39 -5.63 28.16
CA VAL A 117 -14.15 -5.81 27.38
C VAL A 117 -14.49 -6.28 25.97
N TYR A 118 -15.37 -7.25 25.83
CA TYR A 118 -15.83 -7.77 24.52
C TYR A 118 -16.43 -6.63 23.68
N LYS A 119 -17.37 -5.87 24.22
CA LYS A 119 -17.98 -4.71 23.51
C LYS A 119 -16.94 -3.67 23.10
N THR A 120 -15.98 -3.39 23.97
CA THR A 120 -14.91 -2.43 23.66
C THR A 120 -14.04 -2.93 22.50
N LEU A 121 -13.70 -4.23 22.47
CA LEU A 121 -12.92 -4.83 21.38
C LEU A 121 -13.70 -4.84 20.06
N VAL A 122 -15.00 -5.18 20.09
CA VAL A 122 -15.86 -5.12 18.91
C VAL A 122 -15.92 -3.71 18.35
N SER A 123 -16.17 -2.71 19.19
CA SER A 123 -16.17 -1.30 18.77
C SER A 123 -14.83 -0.87 18.17
N ALA A 124 -13.71 -1.28 18.77
CA ALA A 124 -12.38 -0.99 18.25
C ALA A 124 -12.12 -1.64 16.89
N LEU A 125 -12.66 -2.84 16.63
CA LEU A 125 -12.59 -3.49 15.32
C LEU A 125 -13.44 -2.74 14.29
N GLU A 126 -14.67 -2.36 14.65
CA GLU A 126 -15.57 -1.58 13.78
C GLU A 126 -14.98 -0.21 13.42
N ASP A 127 -14.33 0.48 14.35
CA ASP A 127 -13.63 1.75 14.13
C ASP A 127 -12.45 1.60 13.14
N ASN A 128 -11.95 0.39 12.96
CA ASN A 128 -10.91 0.04 12.00
C ASN A 128 -11.46 -0.67 10.74
N ASP A 129 -12.75 -0.46 10.42
CA ASP A 129 -13.43 -1.05 9.26
C ASP A 129 -13.49 -2.59 9.24
N ILE A 130 -13.31 -3.23 10.40
CA ILE A 130 -13.43 -4.68 10.56
C ILE A 130 -14.83 -4.99 11.10
N LYS A 131 -15.66 -5.62 10.28
CA LYS A 131 -17.07 -5.91 10.62
C LYS A 131 -17.33 -7.40 10.68
N ALA A 132 -18.10 -7.83 11.64
CA ALA A 132 -18.60 -9.20 11.69
C ALA A 132 -19.59 -9.44 10.54
N VAL A 133 -19.54 -10.64 9.96
CA VAL A 133 -20.44 -11.09 8.89
C VAL A 133 -20.97 -12.48 9.22
N GLY A 134 -22.17 -12.77 8.69
CA GLY A 134 -22.82 -14.06 8.88
C GLY A 134 -23.56 -14.13 10.22
N ALA A 135 -24.73 -13.51 10.30
CA ALA A 135 -25.66 -13.74 11.39
C ALA A 135 -26.67 -14.84 11.03
N GLU A 136 -27.22 -15.51 12.07
CA GLU A 136 -28.28 -16.48 11.88
C GLU A 136 -29.50 -15.82 11.24
N GLY A 137 -30.10 -16.48 10.24
CA GLY A 137 -31.20 -15.96 9.45
C GLY A 137 -30.79 -15.05 8.27
N GLU A 138 -29.53 -14.66 8.16
CA GLU A 138 -29.05 -13.91 6.99
C GLU A 138 -28.95 -14.81 5.75
N PRO A 139 -29.10 -14.24 4.52
CA PRO A 139 -28.84 -14.98 3.29
C PRO A 139 -27.40 -15.49 3.23
N PHE A 140 -27.23 -16.74 2.83
CA PHE A 140 -25.90 -17.31 2.64
C PHE A 140 -25.23 -16.76 1.38
N ASP A 141 -24.04 -16.17 1.52
CA ASP A 141 -23.21 -15.72 0.40
C ASP A 141 -21.88 -16.50 0.39
N PRO A 142 -21.58 -17.30 -0.64
CA PRO A 142 -20.34 -18.06 -0.73
C PRO A 142 -19.06 -17.21 -0.77
N ASN A 143 -19.16 -15.91 -1.09
CA ASN A 143 -18.01 -15.02 -1.10
C ASN A 143 -17.55 -14.62 0.32
N PHE A 144 -18.47 -14.64 1.28
CA PHE A 144 -18.22 -14.21 2.66
C PHE A 144 -18.36 -15.35 3.67
N HIS A 145 -19.15 -16.41 3.36
CA HIS A 145 -19.49 -17.45 4.28
C HIS A 145 -18.99 -18.82 3.81
N GLN A 146 -18.51 -19.64 4.74
CA GLN A 146 -18.12 -21.01 4.48
C GLN A 146 -19.17 -21.96 5.07
N ALA A 147 -19.92 -22.66 4.22
CA ALA A 147 -20.83 -23.69 4.66
C ALA A 147 -20.04 -24.94 5.06
N ILE A 148 -20.33 -25.46 6.26
CA ILE A 148 -19.76 -26.72 6.79
C ILE A 148 -20.75 -27.87 6.60
N GLN A 149 -22.06 -27.59 6.77
CA GLN A 149 -23.12 -28.57 6.66
C GLN A 149 -24.40 -27.91 6.15
N SER A 150 -25.20 -28.66 5.38
CA SER A 150 -26.55 -28.23 4.99
C SER A 150 -27.57 -28.93 5.91
N VAL A 151 -28.58 -28.15 6.32
CA VAL A 151 -29.72 -28.65 7.09
C VAL A 151 -30.99 -28.48 6.24
N PRO A 152 -32.04 -29.32 6.44
CA PRO A 152 -33.33 -29.11 5.78
C PRO A 152 -33.88 -27.72 6.16
N ALA A 153 -34.48 -27.02 5.20
CA ALA A 153 -35.20 -25.79 5.47
C ALA A 153 -36.43 -26.04 6.32
N ASP A 154 -36.71 -25.15 7.26
CA ASP A 154 -37.88 -25.11 8.12
C ASP A 154 -38.49 -23.70 8.17
N ASP A 155 -39.52 -23.51 8.99
CA ASP A 155 -40.25 -22.24 9.11
C ASP A 155 -39.35 -21.12 9.74
N ASP A 156 -38.37 -21.50 10.57
CA ASP A 156 -37.46 -20.59 11.24
C ASP A 156 -36.19 -20.29 10.36
N HIS A 157 -35.82 -21.26 9.50
CA HIS A 157 -34.64 -21.18 8.63
C HIS A 157 -35.03 -21.46 7.17
N PRO A 158 -35.47 -20.46 6.42
CA PRO A 158 -35.76 -20.59 5.01
C PRO A 158 -34.58 -21.11 4.18
N ALA A 159 -34.85 -21.62 2.99
CA ALA A 159 -33.80 -22.07 2.08
C ALA A 159 -32.79 -20.91 1.78
N ASP A 160 -31.53 -21.27 1.60
CA ASP A 160 -30.44 -20.36 1.32
C ASP A 160 -30.15 -19.32 2.43
N THR A 161 -30.53 -19.62 3.68
CA THR A 161 -30.18 -18.81 4.85
C THR A 161 -29.20 -19.52 5.77
N ILE A 162 -28.53 -18.75 6.63
CA ILE A 162 -27.61 -19.25 7.66
C ILE A 162 -28.47 -19.79 8.84
N ALA A 163 -28.51 -21.11 9.02
CA ALA A 163 -29.25 -21.69 10.11
C ALA A 163 -28.52 -21.58 11.46
N GLN A 164 -27.20 -21.69 11.45
CA GLN A 164 -26.40 -21.60 12.67
C GLN A 164 -24.99 -21.06 12.32
N VAL A 165 -24.45 -20.17 13.16
CA VAL A 165 -23.10 -19.68 13.08
C VAL A 165 -22.22 -20.45 14.07
N LEU A 166 -21.28 -21.25 13.56
CA LEU A 166 -20.32 -21.97 14.38
C LEU A 166 -19.14 -21.09 14.79
N GLN A 167 -18.71 -20.22 13.90
CA GLN A 167 -17.68 -19.23 14.12
C GLN A 167 -17.99 -17.99 13.31
N LYS A 168 -17.90 -16.82 13.93
CA LYS A 168 -18.12 -15.54 13.25
C LYS A 168 -17.04 -15.26 12.22
N GLY A 169 -17.44 -14.84 11.03
CA GLY A 169 -16.57 -14.27 10.01
C GLY A 169 -16.38 -12.79 10.23
N TYR A 170 -15.27 -12.25 9.73
CA TYR A 170 -14.99 -10.81 9.77
C TYR A 170 -14.50 -10.34 8.41
N VAL A 171 -14.95 -9.17 8.01
CA VAL A 171 -14.56 -8.53 6.75
C VAL A 171 -13.83 -7.25 7.04
N LEU A 172 -12.66 -7.08 6.41
CA LEU A 172 -11.93 -5.82 6.35
C LEU A 172 -12.03 -5.28 4.93
N ALA A 173 -12.83 -4.24 4.77
CA ALA A 173 -13.17 -3.63 3.49
C ALA A 173 -13.83 -4.66 2.52
N ASP A 174 -13.04 -5.32 1.65
CA ASP A 174 -13.47 -6.30 0.64
C ASP A 174 -12.82 -7.68 0.83
N ARG A 175 -12.14 -7.92 1.97
CA ARG A 175 -11.49 -9.20 2.30
C ARG A 175 -12.08 -9.83 3.54
N VAL A 176 -12.31 -11.13 3.46
CA VAL A 176 -12.70 -11.97 4.60
C VAL A 176 -11.46 -12.48 5.31
#